data_cd1800da698fbf153b1936b37235bdf9
#
_entry.id   cd1800da698fbf153b1936b37235bdf9
#
_cell.length_a   1.000
_cell.length_b   1.000
_cell.length_c   1.000
_cell.angle_alpha   90.00
_cell.angle_beta   90.00
_cell.angle_gamma   90.00
#
_symmetry.space_group_name_H-M   'P 1'
#
loop_
_entity.id
_entity.type
_entity.pdbx_description
1 polymer ?
#
loop_
_entity_poly.entity_id
_entity_poly.type
_entity_poly.pdbx_seq_one_letter_code
_entity_poly.pdbx_strand_id
1 'polypeptide(L)'
;MTRRSLTLHLLILAAGIAAPFLFPGHTVQFAVFWIFVLFAQTWDTMGGQMGYNSLGNITFFGLGMYICAVVQIGLVYNVGEYTAATGAIKVDFTNQQYYTGLALGVFLAAIGPTIVAAILSWILLGLRGPYFAIGTLGVAIAAAELTSAWSWVGGGSGISMPVFPGGPGMRERFFYAACMLAAVLCYLFLRWLYSTRFSLAINAIRDDEDKAEALGLHTVRYKTVAWSVSAFFLGIAGALFGNMTGFIEPLETAYPTLTFGIFMVAMTLLGGKGTLWGPIIGATLFYTVRELTWTYLLGWQYIALGVLIIVNVVYFQQGVLGWLQARKPHWFGIHVDTRPDRVAKAGSKP
;
A
#
# COMPACT_ATOMS: atom_id res chain seq x y z
N MET A 1 1.45 14.36 21.59
CA MET A 1 2.16 14.96 20.44
C MET A 1 2.91 16.20 20.91
N THR A 2 4.20 16.29 20.65
CA THR A 2 4.93 17.55 20.85
C THR A 2 4.44 18.56 19.81
N ARG A 3 4.41 19.85 20.14
CA ARG A 3 3.99 20.94 19.21
C ARG A 3 4.74 20.85 17.86
N ARG A 4 6.02 20.47 17.87
CA ARG A 4 6.87 20.28 16.67
C ARG A 4 6.36 19.13 15.76
N SER A 5 5.88 18.04 16.35
CA SER A 5 5.32 16.92 15.57
C SER A 5 4.01 17.34 14.88
N LEU A 6 3.15 18.09 15.56
CA LEU A 6 1.89 18.56 14.97
C LEU A 6 2.13 19.53 13.81
N THR A 7 3.07 20.49 13.98
CA THR A 7 3.40 21.45 12.91
C THR A 7 3.95 20.75 11.66
N LEU A 8 4.79 19.71 11.82
CA LEU A 8 5.31 18.93 10.68
C LEU A 8 4.18 18.24 9.90
N HIS A 9 3.24 17.59 10.61
CA HIS A 9 2.10 16.94 9.95
C HIS A 9 1.22 17.93 9.19
N LEU A 10 0.96 19.10 9.80
CA LEU A 10 0.18 20.17 9.17
C LEU A 10 0.88 20.73 7.93
N LEU A 11 2.20 20.90 7.97
CA LEU A 11 2.97 21.37 6.82
C LEU A 11 2.94 20.37 5.66
N ILE A 12 3.09 19.08 5.94
CA ILE A 12 3.02 18.04 4.91
C ILE A 12 1.60 17.97 4.31
N LEU A 13 0.56 18.06 5.14
CA LEU A 13 -0.81 18.09 4.68
C LEU A 13 -1.09 19.33 3.81
N ALA A 14 -0.63 20.50 4.25
CA ALA A 14 -0.77 21.76 3.49
C ALA A 14 -0.03 21.69 2.15
N ALA A 15 1.19 21.14 2.12
CA ALA A 15 1.94 20.92 0.89
C ALA A 15 1.22 19.95 -0.05
N GLY A 16 0.65 18.85 0.50
CA GLY A 16 -0.18 17.94 -0.27
C GLY A 16 -1.41 18.62 -0.88
N ILE A 17 -2.15 19.42 -0.12
CA ILE A 17 -3.32 20.15 -0.63
C ILE A 17 -2.91 21.18 -1.70
N ALA A 18 -1.78 21.83 -1.54
CA ALA A 18 -1.30 22.87 -2.47
C ALA A 18 -0.72 22.27 -3.78
N ALA A 19 -0.21 21.05 -3.77
CA ALA A 19 0.50 20.46 -4.90
C ALA A 19 -0.27 20.48 -6.24
N PRO A 20 -1.55 20.09 -6.36
CA PRO A 20 -2.28 20.11 -7.62
C PRO A 20 -2.58 21.53 -8.15
N PHE A 21 -2.52 22.54 -7.28
CA PHE A 21 -2.70 23.93 -7.67
C PHE A 21 -1.39 24.57 -8.14
N LEU A 22 -0.28 24.18 -7.54
CA LEU A 22 1.06 24.67 -7.91
C LEU A 22 1.59 23.98 -9.18
N PHE A 23 1.28 22.70 -9.35
CA PHE A 23 1.75 21.88 -10.48
C PHE A 23 0.60 21.12 -11.15
N PRO A 24 -0.31 21.79 -11.84
CA PRO A 24 -1.51 21.15 -12.41
C PRO A 24 -1.20 20.07 -13.44
N GLY A 25 -0.08 20.19 -14.18
CA GLY A 25 0.36 19.18 -15.15
C GLY A 25 0.88 17.87 -14.55
N HIS A 26 1.09 17.80 -13.23
CA HIS A 26 1.62 16.62 -12.53
C HIS A 26 0.61 16.01 -11.54
N THR A 27 -0.66 16.39 -11.63
CA THR A 27 -1.69 15.95 -10.67
C THR A 27 -1.85 14.43 -10.64
N VAL A 28 -1.80 13.76 -11.79
CA VAL A 28 -1.89 12.30 -11.89
C VAL A 28 -0.68 11.63 -11.24
N GLN A 29 0.52 12.14 -11.48
CA GLN A 29 1.75 11.63 -10.86
C GLN A 29 1.68 11.73 -9.34
N PHE A 30 1.20 12.85 -8.81
CA PHE A 30 1.00 13.00 -7.36
C PHE A 30 -0.10 12.08 -6.81
N ALA A 31 -1.15 11.76 -7.58
CA ALA A 31 -2.14 10.76 -7.18
C ALA A 31 -1.50 9.37 -7.07
N VAL A 32 -0.69 8.97 -8.04
CA VAL A 32 0.06 7.71 -8.02
C VAL A 32 1.05 7.67 -6.85
N PHE A 33 1.69 8.78 -6.52
CA PHE A 33 2.55 8.89 -5.33
C PHE A 33 1.80 8.52 -4.05
N TRP A 34 0.56 9.00 -3.85
CA TRP A 34 -0.24 8.65 -2.69
C TRP A 34 -0.63 7.17 -2.65
N ILE A 35 -0.86 6.55 -3.81
CA ILE A 35 -1.04 5.08 -3.91
C ILE A 35 0.24 4.35 -3.46
N PHE A 36 1.41 4.82 -3.85
CA PHE A 36 2.68 4.22 -3.40
C PHE A 36 2.92 4.39 -1.90
N VAL A 37 2.52 5.51 -1.33
CA VAL A 37 2.51 5.70 0.14
C VAL A 37 1.60 4.67 0.81
N LEU A 38 0.38 4.45 0.27
CA LEU A 38 -0.53 3.39 0.75
C LEU A 38 0.11 1.99 0.65
N PHE A 39 0.75 1.68 -0.48
CA PHE A 39 1.45 0.41 -0.69
C PHE A 39 2.51 0.17 0.38
N ALA A 40 3.36 1.14 0.63
CA ALA A 40 4.43 1.01 1.61
C ALA A 40 3.89 0.88 3.06
N GLN A 41 2.89 1.68 3.43
CA GLN A 41 2.28 1.65 4.76
C GLN A 41 1.56 0.32 5.04
N THR A 42 0.79 -0.17 4.09
CA THR A 42 0.04 -1.43 4.23
C THR A 42 0.96 -2.63 4.26
N TRP A 43 2.03 -2.63 3.46
CA TRP A 43 3.01 -3.70 3.51
C TRP A 43 3.78 -3.72 4.83
N ASP A 44 4.14 -2.54 5.38
CA ASP A 44 4.87 -2.44 6.65
C ASP A 44 4.11 -3.07 7.82
N THR A 45 2.79 -3.06 7.78
CA THR A 45 1.97 -3.66 8.84
C THR A 45 2.27 -5.16 9.03
N MET A 46 2.45 -5.89 7.93
CA MET A 46 2.82 -7.31 7.97
C MET A 46 4.34 -7.51 7.97
N GLY A 47 5.05 -6.93 6.99
CA GLY A 47 6.47 -7.19 6.79
C GLY A 47 7.37 -6.46 7.78
N GLY A 48 7.06 -5.21 8.10
CA GLY A 48 7.89 -4.39 8.98
C GLY A 48 7.58 -4.59 10.46
N GLN A 49 6.31 -4.45 10.83
CA GLN A 49 5.89 -4.50 12.24
C GLN A 49 5.83 -5.93 12.79
N MET A 50 5.38 -6.88 11.98
CA MET A 50 5.16 -8.27 12.41
C MET A 50 6.24 -9.24 11.92
N GLY A 51 7.06 -8.84 10.94
CA GLY A 51 8.11 -9.70 10.37
C GLY A 51 7.63 -10.72 9.34
N TYR A 52 6.35 -10.67 8.93
CA TYR A 52 5.77 -11.55 7.93
C TYR A 52 5.81 -10.91 6.54
N ASN A 53 6.82 -11.24 5.76
CA ASN A 53 7.08 -10.67 4.44
C ASN A 53 6.10 -11.24 3.40
N SER A 54 4.95 -10.59 3.22
CA SER A 54 4.00 -10.94 2.17
C SER A 54 4.44 -10.37 0.82
N LEU A 55 4.51 -11.21 -0.21
CA LEU A 55 4.69 -10.78 -1.61
C LEU A 55 3.36 -10.74 -2.37
N GLY A 56 2.28 -11.20 -1.74
CA GLY A 56 0.96 -11.31 -2.33
C GLY A 56 -0.01 -10.17 -1.98
N ASN A 57 0.44 -9.10 -1.35
CA ASN A 57 -0.44 -7.98 -0.99
C ASN A 57 -1.10 -7.33 -2.21
N ILE A 58 -0.48 -7.43 -3.39
CA ILE A 58 -1.05 -6.93 -4.65
C ILE A 58 -2.39 -7.62 -5.00
N THR A 59 -2.64 -8.83 -4.52
CA THR A 59 -3.92 -9.53 -4.66
C THR A 59 -5.09 -8.67 -4.20
N PHE A 60 -4.96 -8.03 -3.06
CA PHE A 60 -6.02 -7.20 -2.48
C PHE A 60 -6.26 -5.90 -3.25
N PHE A 61 -5.21 -5.36 -3.84
CA PHE A 61 -5.30 -4.21 -4.72
C PHE A 61 -6.06 -4.56 -6.00
N GLY A 62 -5.69 -5.65 -6.67
CA GLY A 62 -6.38 -6.12 -7.88
C GLY A 62 -7.83 -6.51 -7.62
N LEU A 63 -8.09 -7.24 -6.53
CA LEU A 63 -9.47 -7.59 -6.12
C LEU A 63 -10.30 -6.33 -5.88
N GLY A 64 -9.76 -5.33 -5.17
CA GLY A 64 -10.45 -4.05 -4.94
C GLY A 64 -10.79 -3.34 -6.24
N MET A 65 -9.90 -3.38 -7.21
CA MET A 65 -10.08 -2.79 -8.54
C MET A 65 -11.25 -3.45 -9.28
N TYR A 66 -11.25 -4.78 -9.35
CA TYR A 66 -12.31 -5.55 -10.02
C TYR A 66 -13.65 -5.49 -9.28
N ILE A 67 -13.66 -5.55 -7.95
CA ILE A 67 -14.90 -5.39 -7.16
C ILE A 67 -15.54 -4.03 -7.44
N CYS A 68 -14.74 -2.96 -7.45
CA CYS A 68 -15.25 -1.62 -7.76
C CYS A 68 -15.82 -1.56 -9.19
N ALA A 69 -15.11 -2.12 -10.18
CA ALA A 69 -15.56 -2.16 -11.56
C ALA A 69 -16.89 -2.91 -11.71
N VAL A 70 -16.96 -4.13 -11.15
CA VAL A 70 -18.15 -4.98 -11.21
C VAL A 70 -19.35 -4.31 -10.53
N VAL A 71 -19.16 -3.68 -9.38
CA VAL A 71 -20.24 -2.98 -8.66
C VAL A 71 -20.69 -1.76 -9.43
N GLN A 72 -19.75 -0.94 -9.90
CA GLN A 72 -20.06 0.31 -10.60
C GLN A 72 -20.79 0.07 -11.92
N ILE A 73 -20.38 -0.96 -12.67
CA ILE A 73 -21.04 -1.34 -13.91
C ILE A 73 -22.35 -2.11 -13.64
N GLY A 74 -22.29 -3.08 -12.72
CA GLY A 74 -23.41 -4.00 -12.45
C GLY A 74 -24.67 -3.33 -11.85
N LEU A 75 -24.54 -2.11 -11.29
CA LEU A 75 -25.70 -1.33 -10.86
C LEU A 75 -26.57 -0.81 -12.02
N VAL A 76 -26.01 -0.74 -13.22
CA VAL A 76 -26.66 -0.10 -14.37
C VAL A 76 -26.79 -1.04 -15.55
N TYR A 77 -25.80 -1.91 -15.76
CA TYR A 77 -25.70 -2.83 -16.91
C TYR A 77 -25.31 -4.25 -16.48
N ASN A 78 -25.58 -5.22 -17.34
CA ASN A 78 -25.01 -6.55 -17.17
C ASN A 78 -23.50 -6.50 -17.46
N VAL A 79 -22.68 -6.93 -16.49
CA VAL A 79 -21.22 -6.84 -16.58
C VAL A 79 -20.68 -7.64 -17.78
N GLY A 80 -21.19 -8.86 -18.02
CA GLY A 80 -20.75 -9.69 -19.14
C GLY A 80 -21.07 -9.09 -20.51
N GLU A 81 -22.26 -8.46 -20.66
CA GLU A 81 -22.64 -7.78 -21.90
C GLU A 81 -21.82 -6.51 -22.10
N TYR A 82 -21.58 -5.75 -21.01
CA TYR A 82 -20.73 -4.55 -21.02
C TYR A 82 -19.30 -4.87 -21.47
N THR A 83 -18.69 -5.94 -20.94
CA THR A 83 -17.33 -6.35 -21.32
C THR A 83 -17.26 -6.87 -22.74
N ALA A 84 -18.26 -7.64 -23.18
CA ALA A 84 -18.34 -8.13 -24.56
C ALA A 84 -18.55 -7.00 -25.58
N ALA A 85 -19.25 -5.94 -25.20
CA ALA A 85 -19.53 -4.76 -26.04
C ALA A 85 -18.43 -3.71 -26.01
N THR A 86 -17.33 -3.94 -25.32
CA THR A 86 -16.23 -2.97 -25.17
C THR A 86 -15.75 -2.46 -26.53
N GLY A 87 -15.92 -1.15 -26.75
CA GLY A 87 -15.56 -0.46 -28.00
C GLY A 87 -16.65 -0.39 -29.06
N ALA A 88 -17.74 -1.18 -28.98
CA ALA A 88 -18.83 -1.17 -29.97
C ALA A 88 -20.01 -0.29 -29.56
N ILE A 89 -20.27 -0.09 -28.28
CA ILE A 89 -21.40 0.69 -27.75
C ILE A 89 -20.85 1.75 -26.81
N LYS A 90 -21.23 3.03 -27.05
CA LYS A 90 -21.06 4.07 -26.06
C LYS A 90 -22.06 3.86 -24.93
N VAL A 91 -21.55 3.44 -23.78
CA VAL A 91 -22.36 3.30 -22.58
C VAL A 91 -22.20 4.56 -21.75
N ASP A 92 -23.26 5.37 -21.70
CA ASP A 92 -23.26 6.63 -20.97
C ASP A 92 -23.85 6.42 -19.57
N PHE A 93 -23.07 6.76 -18.55
CA PHE A 93 -23.53 6.80 -17.17
C PHE A 93 -23.98 8.21 -16.82
N THR A 94 -25.13 8.32 -16.16
CA THR A 94 -25.54 9.61 -15.58
C THR A 94 -24.61 9.96 -14.41
N ASN A 95 -24.47 11.26 -14.10
CA ASN A 95 -23.63 11.72 -12.99
C ASN A 95 -23.98 10.99 -11.68
N GLN A 96 -25.27 10.83 -11.40
CA GLN A 96 -25.73 10.13 -10.20
C GLN A 96 -25.32 8.65 -10.19
N GLN A 97 -25.50 7.94 -11.31
CA GLN A 97 -25.12 6.54 -11.44
C GLN A 97 -23.62 6.35 -11.24
N TYR A 98 -22.80 7.24 -11.82
CA TYR A 98 -21.36 7.20 -11.65
C TYR A 98 -20.94 7.36 -10.18
N TYR A 99 -21.39 8.44 -9.51
CA TYR A 99 -20.97 8.72 -8.13
C TYR A 99 -21.53 7.72 -7.11
N THR A 100 -22.77 7.25 -7.28
CA THR A 100 -23.32 6.19 -6.42
C THR A 100 -22.61 4.87 -6.64
N GLY A 101 -22.33 4.52 -7.91
CA GLY A 101 -21.56 3.33 -8.26
C GLY A 101 -20.13 3.38 -7.71
N LEU A 102 -19.47 4.53 -7.83
CA LEU A 102 -18.13 4.72 -7.28
C LEU A 102 -18.12 4.59 -5.74
N ALA A 103 -19.05 5.24 -5.05
CA ALA A 103 -19.11 5.21 -3.59
C ALA A 103 -19.36 3.78 -3.06
N LEU A 104 -20.35 3.08 -3.62
CA LEU A 104 -20.63 1.68 -3.27
C LEU A 104 -19.50 0.76 -3.70
N GLY A 105 -18.91 1.00 -4.89
CA GLY A 105 -17.78 0.26 -5.39
C GLY A 105 -16.56 0.35 -4.50
N VAL A 106 -16.19 1.55 -4.04
CA VAL A 106 -15.08 1.76 -3.10
C VAL A 106 -15.37 1.13 -1.74
N PHE A 107 -16.60 1.25 -1.25
CA PHE A 107 -17.01 0.62 0.02
C PHE A 107 -16.89 -0.90 -0.03
N LEU A 108 -17.41 -1.54 -1.08
CA LEU A 108 -17.31 -2.99 -1.26
C LEU A 108 -15.90 -3.44 -1.61
N ALA A 109 -15.13 -2.61 -2.31
CA ALA A 109 -13.70 -2.85 -2.56
C ALA A 109 -12.84 -2.77 -1.28
N ALA A 110 -13.29 -2.08 -0.25
CA ALA A 110 -12.65 -2.13 1.06
C ALA A 110 -12.99 -3.43 1.80
N ILE A 111 -14.24 -3.86 1.77
CA ILE A 111 -14.73 -5.02 2.54
C ILE A 111 -14.37 -6.35 1.88
N GLY A 112 -14.55 -6.47 0.56
CA GLY A 112 -14.33 -7.72 -0.16
C GLY A 112 -12.91 -8.27 0.02
N PRO A 113 -11.85 -7.52 -0.30
CA PRO A 113 -10.48 -7.94 -0.05
C PRO A 113 -10.18 -8.23 1.42
N THR A 114 -10.82 -7.51 2.35
CA THR A 114 -10.70 -7.77 3.80
C THR A 114 -11.21 -9.16 4.18
N ILE A 115 -12.37 -9.54 3.65
CA ILE A 115 -12.95 -10.88 3.87
C ILE A 115 -12.04 -11.95 3.23
N VAL A 116 -11.57 -11.72 2.00
CA VAL A 116 -10.65 -12.64 1.32
C VAL A 116 -9.34 -12.79 2.11
N ALA A 117 -8.79 -11.69 2.63
CA ALA A 117 -7.60 -11.74 3.50
C ALA A 117 -7.85 -12.57 4.77
N ALA A 118 -9.01 -12.42 5.41
CA ALA A 118 -9.37 -13.21 6.59
C ALA A 118 -9.47 -14.71 6.25
N ILE A 119 -10.06 -15.07 5.12
CA ILE A 119 -10.14 -16.47 4.65
C ILE A 119 -8.76 -17.02 4.32
N LEU A 120 -7.96 -16.29 3.52
CA LEU A 120 -6.61 -16.69 3.16
C LEU A 120 -5.68 -16.79 4.37
N SER A 121 -5.92 -15.98 5.39
CA SER A 121 -5.19 -16.02 6.65
C SER A 121 -5.28 -17.40 7.30
N TRP A 122 -6.44 -18.00 7.28
CA TRP A 122 -6.65 -19.32 7.88
C TRP A 122 -5.84 -20.41 7.16
N ILE A 123 -5.60 -20.25 5.85
CA ILE A 123 -4.85 -21.21 5.03
C ILE A 123 -3.33 -20.93 5.10
N LEU A 124 -2.93 -19.66 4.97
CA LEU A 124 -1.54 -19.27 4.72
C LEU A 124 -0.76 -18.90 5.97
N LEU A 125 -1.40 -18.45 7.05
CA LEU A 125 -0.67 -18.01 8.26
C LEU A 125 -0.12 -19.15 9.12
N GLY A 126 -0.37 -20.40 8.74
CA GLY A 126 0.38 -21.56 9.22
C GLY A 126 1.79 -21.64 8.62
N LEU A 127 2.05 -21.00 7.48
CA LEU A 127 3.36 -20.91 6.87
C LEU A 127 4.20 -19.86 7.59
N ARG A 128 5.51 -20.14 7.77
CA ARG A 128 6.45 -19.23 8.45
C ARG A 128 7.60 -18.84 7.53
N GLY A 129 8.17 -17.67 7.76
CA GLY A 129 9.35 -17.19 7.07
C GLY A 129 9.22 -17.16 5.54
N PRO A 130 10.19 -17.71 4.80
CA PRO A 130 10.18 -17.69 3.33
C PRO A 130 8.99 -18.42 2.69
N TYR A 131 8.47 -19.46 3.34
CA TYR A 131 7.32 -20.22 2.82
C TYR A 131 6.05 -19.37 2.77
N PHE A 132 5.85 -18.46 3.73
CA PHE A 132 4.75 -17.51 3.69
C PHE A 132 4.89 -16.55 2.51
N ALA A 133 6.10 -16.03 2.26
CA ALA A 133 6.35 -15.13 1.13
C ALA A 133 6.05 -15.81 -0.21
N ILE A 134 6.53 -17.05 -0.40
CA ILE A 134 6.29 -17.84 -1.63
C ILE A 134 4.80 -18.19 -1.76
N GLY A 135 4.16 -18.61 -0.68
CA GLY A 135 2.72 -18.94 -0.68
C GLY A 135 1.85 -17.74 -1.07
N THR A 136 2.14 -16.55 -0.50
CA THR A 136 1.40 -15.32 -0.84
C THR A 136 1.68 -14.85 -2.28
N LEU A 137 2.91 -15.03 -2.78
CA LEU A 137 3.24 -14.77 -4.19
C LEU A 137 2.44 -15.68 -5.11
N GLY A 138 2.36 -16.98 -4.79
CA GLY A 138 1.55 -17.93 -5.54
C GLY A 138 0.08 -17.55 -5.61
N VAL A 139 -0.49 -17.04 -4.51
CA VAL A 139 -1.87 -16.52 -4.49
C VAL A 139 -2.04 -15.32 -5.41
N ALA A 140 -1.07 -14.40 -5.44
CA ALA A 140 -1.15 -13.23 -6.32
C ALA A 140 -1.13 -13.62 -7.80
N ILE A 141 -0.27 -14.55 -8.17
CA ILE A 141 -0.20 -15.06 -9.54
C ILE A 141 -1.50 -15.82 -9.89
N ALA A 142 -1.98 -16.69 -8.99
CA ALA A 142 -3.22 -17.41 -9.18
C ALA A 142 -4.43 -16.46 -9.34
N ALA A 143 -4.52 -15.39 -8.56
CA ALA A 143 -5.58 -14.40 -8.67
C ALA A 143 -5.54 -13.68 -10.03
N ALA A 144 -4.34 -13.33 -10.52
CA ALA A 144 -4.16 -12.72 -11.83
C ALA A 144 -4.62 -13.67 -12.98
N GLU A 145 -4.18 -14.92 -12.94
CA GLU A 145 -4.52 -15.93 -13.95
C GLU A 145 -6.02 -16.30 -13.93
N LEU A 146 -6.59 -16.47 -12.73
CA LEU A 146 -8.03 -16.76 -12.59
C LEU A 146 -8.88 -15.60 -13.12
N THR A 147 -8.48 -14.36 -12.85
CA THR A 147 -9.18 -13.17 -13.36
C THR A 147 -9.03 -13.06 -14.88
N SER A 148 -7.83 -13.36 -15.42
CA SER A 148 -7.56 -13.39 -16.85
C SER A 148 -8.34 -14.49 -17.59
N ALA A 149 -8.62 -15.60 -16.94
CA ALA A 149 -9.44 -16.68 -17.51
C ALA A 149 -10.95 -16.39 -17.43
N TRP A 150 -11.38 -15.43 -16.62
CA TRP A 150 -12.80 -15.17 -16.36
C TRP A 150 -13.39 -14.15 -17.33
N SER A 151 -13.97 -14.62 -18.45
CA SER A 151 -14.52 -13.78 -19.53
C SER A 151 -15.62 -12.81 -19.08
N TRP A 152 -16.38 -13.13 -18.03
CA TRP A 152 -17.45 -12.27 -17.50
C TRP A 152 -16.94 -10.91 -17.01
N VAL A 153 -15.70 -10.83 -16.50
CA VAL A 153 -15.04 -9.59 -16.09
C VAL A 153 -14.06 -9.06 -17.15
N GLY A 154 -14.20 -9.48 -18.40
CA GLY A 154 -13.35 -9.05 -19.51
C GLY A 154 -12.17 -9.98 -19.81
N GLY A 155 -11.91 -11.00 -18.97
CA GLY A 155 -10.81 -11.93 -19.18
C GLY A 155 -9.47 -11.23 -19.37
N GLY A 156 -8.61 -11.81 -20.19
CA GLY A 156 -7.31 -11.22 -20.55
C GLY A 156 -7.40 -9.94 -21.36
N SER A 157 -8.56 -9.62 -21.95
CA SER A 157 -8.77 -8.36 -22.67
C SER A 157 -9.02 -7.17 -21.74
N GLY A 158 -9.28 -7.43 -20.46
CA GLY A 158 -9.56 -6.39 -19.47
C GLY A 158 -10.96 -5.79 -19.53
N ILE A 159 -11.21 -4.81 -18.68
CA ILE A 159 -12.49 -4.10 -18.55
C ILE A 159 -12.28 -2.59 -18.55
N SER A 160 -13.08 -1.86 -19.33
CA SER A 160 -13.09 -0.41 -19.32
C SER A 160 -13.93 0.10 -18.15
N MET A 161 -13.41 1.09 -17.43
CA MET A 161 -14.15 1.74 -16.35
C MET A 161 -15.16 2.75 -16.92
N PRO A 162 -16.27 3.01 -16.22
CA PRO A 162 -17.18 4.08 -16.57
C PRO A 162 -16.46 5.42 -16.65
N VAL A 163 -16.83 6.22 -17.66
CA VAL A 163 -16.20 7.52 -17.90
C VAL A 163 -16.60 8.50 -16.78
N PHE A 164 -15.61 9.19 -16.20
CA PHE A 164 -15.86 10.20 -15.17
C PHE A 164 -16.73 11.35 -15.74
N PRO A 165 -17.84 11.71 -15.06
CA PRO A 165 -18.71 12.79 -15.51
C PRO A 165 -18.09 14.14 -15.17
N GLY A 166 -17.21 14.65 -16.03
CA GLY A 166 -16.54 15.94 -15.84
C GLY A 166 -15.37 16.09 -16.79
N GLY A 167 -14.81 17.29 -16.87
CA GLY A 167 -13.62 17.55 -17.68
C GLY A 167 -12.37 16.83 -17.14
N PRO A 168 -11.34 16.63 -17.97
CA PRO A 168 -10.12 15.93 -17.58
C PRO A 168 -9.47 16.49 -16.31
N GLY A 169 -9.33 17.81 -16.19
CA GLY A 169 -8.74 18.43 -15.00
C GLY A 169 -9.56 18.25 -13.72
N MET A 170 -10.87 18.08 -13.81
CA MET A 170 -11.74 17.80 -12.67
C MET A 170 -11.55 16.35 -12.21
N ARG A 171 -11.46 15.40 -13.15
CA ARG A 171 -11.17 13.99 -12.88
C ARG A 171 -9.85 13.83 -12.12
N GLU A 172 -8.79 14.43 -12.62
CA GLU A 172 -7.46 14.35 -12.04
C GLU A 172 -7.42 14.88 -10.60
N ARG A 173 -8.01 16.04 -10.35
CA ARG A 173 -8.09 16.63 -9.01
C ARG A 173 -8.95 15.81 -8.05
N PHE A 174 -10.06 15.25 -8.53
CA PHE A 174 -10.91 14.39 -7.71
C PHE A 174 -10.16 13.14 -7.24
N PHE A 175 -9.54 12.39 -8.16
CA PHE A 175 -8.79 11.18 -7.80
C PHE A 175 -7.53 11.49 -7.00
N TYR A 176 -6.87 12.62 -7.26
CA TYR A 176 -5.78 13.09 -6.41
C TYR A 176 -6.24 13.26 -4.96
N ALA A 177 -7.32 14.01 -4.75
CA ALA A 177 -7.85 14.27 -3.43
C ALA A 177 -8.29 12.96 -2.73
N ALA A 178 -8.92 12.05 -3.48
CA ALA A 178 -9.36 10.75 -2.96
C ALA A 178 -8.17 9.87 -2.56
N CYS A 179 -7.11 9.78 -3.38
CA CYS A 179 -5.90 9.01 -3.07
C CYS A 179 -5.14 9.60 -1.87
N MET A 180 -4.99 10.93 -1.82
CA MET A 180 -4.40 11.61 -0.67
C MET A 180 -5.20 11.36 0.61
N LEU A 181 -6.52 11.48 0.56
CA LEU A 181 -7.40 11.21 1.69
C LEU A 181 -7.26 9.77 2.18
N ALA A 182 -7.27 8.80 1.26
CA ALA A 182 -7.09 7.39 1.59
C ALA A 182 -5.72 7.12 2.27
N ALA A 183 -4.63 7.72 1.77
CA ALA A 183 -3.30 7.59 2.36
C ALA A 183 -3.21 8.23 3.75
N VAL A 184 -3.82 9.40 3.94
CA VAL A 184 -3.88 10.08 5.24
C VAL A 184 -4.72 9.29 6.24
N LEU A 185 -5.88 8.77 5.82
CA LEU A 185 -6.73 7.93 6.66
C LEU A 185 -6.02 6.63 7.06
N CYS A 186 -5.29 5.99 6.13
CA CYS A 186 -4.45 4.83 6.43
C CYS A 186 -3.41 5.17 7.50
N TYR A 187 -2.67 6.27 7.32
CA TYR A 187 -1.69 6.74 8.29
C TYR A 187 -2.29 6.98 9.68
N LEU A 188 -3.41 7.69 9.75
CA LEU A 188 -4.08 7.98 11.02
C LEU A 188 -4.61 6.72 11.69
N PHE A 189 -5.18 5.80 10.91
CA PHE A 189 -5.65 4.52 11.41
C PHE A 189 -4.51 3.65 11.94
N LEU A 190 -3.43 3.49 11.19
CA LEU A 190 -2.25 2.73 11.62
C LEU A 190 -1.60 3.37 12.86
N ARG A 191 -1.53 4.68 12.92
CA ARG A 191 -1.05 5.39 14.10
C ARG A 191 -1.90 5.12 15.33
N TRP A 192 -3.23 5.11 15.18
CA TRP A 192 -4.15 4.75 16.25
C TRP A 192 -3.96 3.28 16.64
N LEU A 193 -3.93 2.36 15.66
CA LEU A 193 -3.77 0.93 15.88
C LEU A 193 -2.47 0.62 16.64
N TYR A 194 -1.37 1.26 16.25
CA TYR A 194 -0.07 1.06 16.90
C TYR A 194 0.04 1.74 18.28
N SER A 195 -0.89 2.61 18.65
CA SER A 195 -0.99 3.13 20.01
C SER A 195 -1.72 2.19 20.99
N THR A 196 -2.33 1.14 20.47
CA THR A 196 -3.07 0.13 21.25
C THR A 196 -2.18 -1.04 21.67
N ARG A 197 -2.72 -1.96 22.48
CA ARG A 197 -2.04 -3.22 22.84
C ARG A 197 -1.76 -4.13 21.64
N PHE A 198 -2.39 -3.87 20.50
CA PHE A 198 -2.16 -4.60 19.26
C PHE A 198 -0.69 -4.53 18.83
N SER A 199 -0.07 -3.36 18.92
CA SER A 199 1.33 -3.19 18.50
C SER A 199 2.30 -4.00 19.36
N LEU A 200 2.03 -4.11 20.66
CA LEU A 200 2.85 -4.94 21.55
C LEU A 200 2.77 -6.42 21.16
N ALA A 201 1.56 -6.90 20.82
CA ALA A 201 1.36 -8.27 20.40
C ALA A 201 2.04 -8.59 19.07
N ILE A 202 1.91 -7.72 18.04
CA ILE A 202 2.56 -7.96 16.74
C ILE A 202 4.09 -7.86 16.82
N ASN A 203 4.62 -6.99 17.67
CA ASN A 203 6.07 -6.92 17.89
C ASN A 203 6.59 -8.15 18.64
N ALA A 204 5.84 -8.69 19.63
CA ALA A 204 6.20 -9.94 20.29
C ALA A 204 6.23 -11.11 19.30
N ILE A 205 5.27 -11.18 18.38
CA ILE A 205 5.24 -12.19 17.30
C ILE A 205 6.45 -12.03 16.38
N ARG A 206 6.85 -10.81 16.05
CA ARG A 206 8.02 -10.54 15.23
C ARG A 206 9.30 -11.00 15.88
N ASP A 207 9.44 -10.78 17.18
CA ASP A 207 10.67 -11.06 17.92
C ASP A 207 10.83 -12.57 18.16
N ASP A 208 9.76 -13.27 18.55
CA ASP A 208 9.74 -14.74 18.68
C ASP A 208 8.28 -15.23 18.79
N GLU A 209 7.79 -15.84 17.72
CA GLU A 209 6.40 -16.30 17.65
C GLU A 209 6.11 -17.44 18.62
N ASP A 210 7.05 -18.40 18.78
CA ASP A 210 6.84 -19.56 19.66
C ASP A 210 6.78 -19.12 21.12
N LYS A 211 7.59 -18.15 21.52
CA LYS A 211 7.52 -17.56 22.86
C LYS A 211 6.23 -16.75 23.05
N ALA A 212 5.79 -16.02 22.03
CA ALA A 212 4.54 -15.28 22.09
C ALA A 212 3.33 -16.22 22.28
N GLU A 213 3.31 -17.37 21.60
CA GLU A 213 2.30 -18.43 21.79
C GLU A 213 2.38 -19.07 23.18
N ALA A 214 3.58 -19.37 23.65
CA ALA A 214 3.80 -19.93 25.00
C ALA A 214 3.31 -18.98 26.10
N LEU A 215 3.34 -17.65 25.87
CA LEU A 215 2.78 -16.64 26.76
C LEU A 215 1.26 -16.45 26.62
N GLY A 216 0.59 -17.25 25.77
CA GLY A 216 -0.86 -17.24 25.59
C GLY A 216 -1.37 -16.27 24.54
N LEU A 217 -0.50 -15.70 23.68
CA LEU A 217 -0.93 -14.87 22.58
C LEU A 217 -1.51 -15.73 21.43
N HIS A 218 -2.72 -15.41 20.97
CA HIS A 218 -3.31 -16.05 19.80
C HIS A 218 -2.72 -15.45 18.51
N THR A 219 -1.49 -15.88 18.12
CA THR A 219 -0.69 -15.29 17.03
C THR A 219 -1.46 -15.21 15.70
N VAL A 220 -2.18 -16.29 15.33
CA VAL A 220 -3.00 -16.32 14.10
C VAL A 220 -4.04 -15.20 14.06
N ARG A 221 -4.70 -14.88 15.18
CA ARG A 221 -5.70 -13.79 15.22
C ARG A 221 -5.06 -12.43 14.96
N TYR A 222 -3.92 -12.13 15.58
CA TYR A 222 -3.21 -10.87 15.37
C TYR A 222 -2.70 -10.74 13.94
N LYS A 223 -2.16 -11.81 13.35
CA LYS A 223 -1.73 -11.85 11.96
C LYS A 223 -2.90 -11.64 11.00
N THR A 224 -4.04 -12.31 11.23
CA THR A 224 -5.26 -12.13 10.44
C THR A 224 -5.73 -10.68 10.45
N VAL A 225 -5.79 -10.05 11.62
CA VAL A 225 -6.19 -8.64 11.74
C VAL A 225 -5.22 -7.73 10.99
N ALA A 226 -3.91 -7.93 11.15
CA ALA A 226 -2.91 -7.12 10.45
C ALA A 226 -3.04 -7.23 8.92
N TRP A 227 -3.22 -8.45 8.41
CA TRP A 227 -3.36 -8.67 6.97
C TRP A 227 -4.69 -8.14 6.44
N SER A 228 -5.77 -8.29 7.19
CA SER A 228 -7.09 -7.73 6.86
C SER A 228 -7.09 -6.20 6.82
N VAL A 229 -6.38 -5.54 7.75
CA VAL A 229 -6.18 -4.08 7.72
C VAL A 229 -5.44 -3.65 6.46
N SER A 230 -4.37 -4.37 6.09
CA SER A 230 -3.64 -4.11 4.85
C SER A 230 -4.54 -4.28 3.63
N ALA A 231 -5.34 -5.35 3.58
CA ALA A 231 -6.27 -5.65 2.50
C ALA A 231 -7.37 -4.59 2.36
N PHE A 232 -7.88 -4.06 3.47
CA PHE A 232 -8.88 -2.99 3.49
C PHE A 232 -8.39 -1.74 2.74
N PHE A 233 -7.21 -1.24 3.09
CA PHE A 233 -6.68 -0.03 2.45
C PHE A 233 -6.17 -0.29 1.03
N LEU A 234 -5.65 -1.49 0.75
CA LEU A 234 -5.25 -1.88 -0.61
C LEU A 234 -6.46 -2.03 -1.53
N GLY A 235 -7.59 -2.53 -1.02
CA GLY A 235 -8.84 -2.57 -1.77
C GLY A 235 -9.33 -1.18 -2.18
N ILE A 236 -9.30 -0.21 -1.26
CA ILE A 236 -9.60 1.19 -1.56
C ILE A 236 -8.63 1.76 -2.60
N ALA A 237 -7.33 1.50 -2.43
CA ALA A 237 -6.31 1.96 -3.37
C ALA A 237 -6.55 1.40 -4.78
N GLY A 238 -6.90 0.12 -4.89
CA GLY A 238 -7.25 -0.52 -6.15
C GLY A 238 -8.48 0.12 -6.83
N ALA A 239 -9.56 0.32 -6.07
CA ALA A 239 -10.77 0.96 -6.58
C ALA A 239 -10.50 2.36 -7.15
N LEU A 240 -9.71 3.16 -6.42
CA LEU A 240 -9.36 4.51 -6.86
C LEU A 240 -8.43 4.50 -8.08
N PHE A 241 -7.43 3.59 -8.07
CA PHE A 241 -6.48 3.47 -9.18
C PHE A 241 -7.14 2.99 -10.46
N GLY A 242 -8.03 1.98 -10.41
CA GLY A 242 -8.77 1.50 -11.57
C GLY A 242 -9.63 2.57 -12.22
N ASN A 243 -10.35 3.36 -11.42
CA ASN A 243 -11.13 4.50 -11.92
C ASN A 243 -10.23 5.63 -12.46
N MET A 244 -9.05 5.81 -11.91
CA MET A 244 -8.09 6.81 -12.35
C MET A 244 -7.45 6.42 -13.69
N THR A 245 -7.11 5.15 -13.89
CA THR A 245 -6.55 4.66 -15.17
C THR A 245 -7.61 4.58 -16.26
N GLY A 246 -8.85 4.24 -15.90
CA GLY A 246 -9.98 4.11 -16.81
C GLY A 246 -10.04 2.78 -17.56
N PHE A 247 -9.04 1.93 -17.42
CA PHE A 247 -8.97 0.60 -18.00
C PHE A 247 -8.22 -0.34 -17.05
N ILE A 248 -8.75 -1.55 -16.87
CA ILE A 248 -8.20 -2.57 -15.98
C ILE A 248 -7.87 -3.79 -16.81
N GLU A 249 -6.60 -4.11 -16.86
CA GLU A 249 -6.07 -5.33 -17.43
C GLU A 249 -5.52 -6.20 -16.29
N PRO A 250 -5.78 -7.52 -16.27
CA PRO A 250 -5.44 -8.36 -15.12
C PRO A 250 -3.96 -8.36 -14.75
N LEU A 251 -3.07 -8.63 -15.71
CA LEU A 251 -1.66 -8.92 -15.44
C LEU A 251 -0.83 -7.67 -15.19
N GLU A 252 -1.06 -6.60 -15.96
CA GLU A 252 -0.21 -5.40 -15.94
C GLU A 252 -0.79 -4.26 -15.08
N THR A 253 -2.13 -4.21 -14.92
CA THR A 253 -2.78 -3.11 -14.20
C THR A 253 -3.30 -3.53 -12.84
N ALA A 254 -4.02 -4.66 -12.75
CA ALA A 254 -4.68 -5.08 -11.51
C ALA A 254 -3.74 -5.86 -10.58
N TYR A 255 -2.99 -6.81 -11.12
CA TYR A 255 -2.10 -7.67 -10.36
C TYR A 255 -0.63 -7.60 -10.83
N PRO A 256 -0.03 -6.42 -10.98
CA PRO A 256 1.34 -6.29 -11.45
C PRO A 256 2.34 -6.76 -10.37
N THR A 257 2.39 -8.06 -10.15
CA THR A 257 3.07 -8.71 -9.03
C THR A 257 4.57 -8.45 -9.03
N LEU A 258 5.22 -8.51 -10.22
CA LEU A 258 6.67 -8.31 -10.35
C LEU A 258 7.09 -6.83 -10.25
N THR A 259 6.16 -5.91 -10.45
CA THR A 259 6.42 -4.48 -10.33
C THR A 259 5.88 -3.94 -9.00
N PHE A 260 4.60 -3.68 -8.89
CA PHE A 260 4.01 -3.08 -7.69
C PHE A 260 4.12 -3.94 -6.44
N GLY A 261 4.05 -5.29 -6.58
CA GLY A 261 4.23 -6.20 -5.46
C GLY A 261 5.63 -6.07 -4.84
N ILE A 262 6.68 -6.03 -5.68
CA ILE A 262 8.07 -5.85 -5.21
C ILE A 262 8.31 -4.40 -4.75
N PHE A 263 7.70 -3.40 -5.39
CA PHE A 263 7.85 -2.01 -5.00
C PHE A 263 7.33 -1.72 -3.58
N MET A 264 6.24 -2.37 -3.15
CA MET A 264 5.75 -2.26 -1.76
C MET A 264 6.84 -2.62 -0.75
N VAL A 265 7.53 -3.73 -1.00
CA VAL A 265 8.64 -4.22 -0.17
C VAL A 265 9.81 -3.26 -0.21
N ALA A 266 10.26 -2.91 -1.43
CA ALA A 266 11.43 -2.07 -1.65
C ALA A 266 11.29 -0.69 -1.00
N MET A 267 10.13 -0.05 -1.14
CA MET A 267 9.85 1.25 -0.52
C MET A 267 9.91 1.17 1.01
N THR A 268 9.32 0.14 1.59
CA THR A 268 9.30 -0.02 3.05
C THR A 268 10.70 -0.28 3.60
N LEU A 269 11.47 -1.14 2.94
CA LEU A 269 12.87 -1.42 3.33
C LEU A 269 13.75 -0.19 3.17
N LEU A 270 13.60 0.56 2.07
CA LEU A 270 14.36 1.79 1.81
C LEU A 270 14.12 2.84 2.90
N GLY A 271 12.88 3.04 3.29
CA GLY A 271 12.54 4.05 4.28
C GLY A 271 12.88 3.67 5.72
N GLY A 272 12.79 2.37 6.05
CA GLY A 272 13.01 1.82 7.40
C GLY A 272 11.76 1.11 7.90
N LYS A 273 11.77 -0.22 7.75
CA LYS A 273 10.66 -1.10 8.14
C LYS A 273 10.36 -1.03 9.65
N GLY A 274 9.12 -1.27 10.01
CA GLY A 274 8.70 -1.31 11.41
C GLY A 274 8.54 0.07 12.06
N THR A 275 8.46 1.12 11.26
CA THR A 275 8.23 2.49 11.73
C THR A 275 7.09 3.15 10.97
N LEU A 276 6.40 4.10 11.61
CA LEU A 276 5.26 4.76 10.98
C LEU A 276 5.66 5.70 9.82
N TRP A 277 6.84 6.32 9.92
CA TRP A 277 7.38 7.28 8.95
C TRP A 277 8.28 6.67 7.90
N GLY A 278 8.91 5.54 8.22
CA GLY A 278 9.81 4.85 7.28
C GLY A 278 9.17 4.58 5.92
N PRO A 279 8.02 3.90 5.87
CA PRO A 279 7.33 3.62 4.61
C PRO A 279 7.02 4.87 3.77
N ILE A 280 6.65 5.99 4.40
CA ILE A 280 6.36 7.25 3.73
C ILE A 280 7.64 7.84 3.11
N ILE A 281 8.73 7.88 3.88
CA ILE A 281 10.04 8.35 3.40
C ILE A 281 10.54 7.46 2.26
N GLY A 282 10.42 6.15 2.42
CA GLY A 282 10.83 5.19 1.40
C GLY A 282 10.00 5.32 0.11
N ALA A 283 8.68 5.46 0.23
CA ALA A 283 7.82 5.72 -0.92
C ALA A 283 8.18 7.04 -1.61
N THR A 284 8.47 8.09 -0.86
CA THR A 284 8.88 9.38 -1.41
C THR A 284 10.18 9.27 -2.19
N LEU A 285 11.21 8.67 -1.61
CA LEU A 285 12.51 8.51 -2.27
C LEU A 285 12.40 7.61 -3.52
N PHE A 286 11.74 6.48 -3.37
CA PHE A 286 11.57 5.51 -4.45
C PHE A 286 10.78 6.11 -5.62
N TYR A 287 9.66 6.77 -5.32
CA TYR A 287 8.82 7.40 -6.33
C TYR A 287 9.56 8.54 -7.05
N THR A 288 10.29 9.37 -6.31
CA THR A 288 11.07 10.46 -6.89
C THR A 288 12.13 9.93 -7.86
N VAL A 289 12.87 8.90 -7.47
CA VAL A 289 13.86 8.27 -8.37
C VAL A 289 13.19 7.66 -9.60
N ARG A 290 12.07 6.94 -9.41
CA ARG A 290 11.31 6.35 -10.50
C ARG A 290 10.84 7.42 -11.49
N GLU A 291 10.23 8.51 -11.00
CA GLU A 291 9.65 9.56 -11.84
C GLU A 291 10.73 10.36 -12.60
N LEU A 292 11.82 10.71 -11.92
CA LEU A 292 12.94 11.38 -12.55
C LEU A 292 13.58 10.51 -13.65
N THR A 293 13.75 9.22 -13.36
CA THR A 293 14.34 8.30 -14.34
C THR A 293 13.40 8.05 -15.53
N TRP A 294 12.09 7.95 -15.26
CA TRP A 294 11.09 7.83 -16.33
C TRP A 294 11.10 9.06 -17.25
N THR A 295 11.19 10.25 -16.67
CA THR A 295 11.11 11.51 -17.43
C THR A 295 12.39 11.81 -18.23
N TYR A 296 13.57 11.58 -17.63
CA TYR A 296 14.84 12.00 -18.23
C TYR A 296 15.68 10.87 -18.82
N LEU A 297 15.46 9.61 -18.40
CA LEU A 297 16.25 8.44 -18.78
C LEU A 297 15.32 7.30 -19.21
N LEU A 298 14.56 7.51 -20.28
CA LEU A 298 13.59 6.56 -20.79
C LEU A 298 14.22 5.17 -21.01
N GLY A 299 13.61 4.13 -20.40
CA GLY A 299 14.12 2.76 -20.47
C GLY A 299 15.09 2.36 -19.35
N TRP A 300 15.65 3.33 -18.60
CA TRP A 300 16.62 3.05 -17.53
C TRP A 300 15.98 2.95 -16.14
N GLN A 301 14.67 3.16 -16.03
CA GLN A 301 13.97 3.22 -14.73
C GLN A 301 14.16 1.94 -13.89
N TYR A 302 14.09 0.76 -14.48
CA TYR A 302 14.27 -0.50 -13.75
C TYR A 302 15.72 -0.69 -13.28
N ILE A 303 16.68 -0.25 -14.07
CA ILE A 303 18.11 -0.28 -13.70
C ILE A 303 18.35 0.68 -12.53
N ALA A 304 17.84 1.91 -12.60
CA ALA A 304 17.99 2.88 -11.53
C ALA A 304 17.34 2.41 -10.22
N LEU A 305 16.14 1.81 -10.31
CA LEU A 305 15.46 1.23 -9.14
C LEU A 305 16.24 0.02 -8.59
N GLY A 306 16.79 -0.83 -9.45
CA GLY A 306 17.67 -1.94 -9.04
C GLY A 306 18.92 -1.45 -8.29
N VAL A 307 19.59 -0.44 -8.83
CA VAL A 307 20.74 0.20 -8.18
C VAL A 307 20.32 0.81 -6.83
N LEU A 308 19.19 1.51 -6.78
CA LEU A 308 18.66 2.07 -5.53
C LEU A 308 18.45 1.00 -4.46
N ILE A 309 17.88 -0.15 -4.84
CA ILE A 309 17.67 -1.28 -3.92
C ILE A 309 19.01 -1.86 -3.44
N ILE A 310 19.97 -2.06 -4.34
CA ILE A 310 21.30 -2.56 -4.00
C ILE A 310 22.00 -1.60 -3.02
N VAL A 311 22.02 -0.31 -3.34
CA VAL A 311 22.60 0.71 -2.45
C VAL A 311 21.92 0.70 -1.08
N ASN A 312 20.60 0.56 -1.04
CA ASN A 312 19.87 0.47 0.22
C ASN A 312 20.29 -0.74 1.05
N VAL A 313 20.33 -1.93 0.46
CA VAL A 313 20.67 -3.18 1.16
C VAL A 313 22.11 -3.15 1.68
N VAL A 314 23.05 -2.57 0.91
CA VAL A 314 24.46 -2.53 1.29
C VAL A 314 24.76 -1.46 2.34
N TYR A 315 24.21 -0.25 2.17
CA TYR A 315 24.58 0.90 3.00
C TYR A 315 23.54 1.27 4.06
N PHE A 316 22.27 0.94 3.86
CA PHE A 316 21.16 1.34 4.72
C PHE A 316 20.36 0.12 5.23
N GLN A 317 21.02 -0.86 5.85
CA GLN A 317 20.37 -2.09 6.35
C GLN A 317 19.18 -1.85 7.28
N GLN A 318 19.16 -0.71 7.99
CA GLN A 318 18.06 -0.27 8.86
C GLN A 318 17.12 0.72 8.15
N GLY A 319 17.31 0.93 6.83
CA GLY A 319 16.64 1.97 6.05
C GLY A 319 17.17 3.39 6.35
N VAL A 320 16.76 4.33 5.51
CA VAL A 320 17.19 5.73 5.60
C VAL A 320 16.83 6.35 6.95
N LEU A 321 15.64 6.05 7.47
CA LEU A 321 15.20 6.56 8.78
C LEU A 321 16.05 6.00 9.92
N GLY A 322 16.35 4.70 9.92
CA GLY A 322 17.19 4.06 10.94
C GLY A 322 18.62 4.61 10.94
N TRP A 323 19.19 4.79 9.74
CA TRP A 323 20.49 5.44 9.59
C TRP A 323 20.50 6.90 10.11
N LEU A 324 19.44 7.66 9.85
CA LEU A 324 19.31 9.02 10.35
C LEU A 324 19.18 9.07 11.88
N GLN A 325 18.41 8.13 12.45
CA GLN A 325 18.26 7.98 13.90
C GLN A 325 19.59 7.65 14.57
N ALA A 326 20.38 6.75 13.98
CA ALA A 326 21.71 6.39 14.50
C ALA A 326 22.70 7.58 14.45
N ARG A 327 22.63 8.42 13.40
CA ARG A 327 23.53 9.57 13.22
C ARG A 327 23.13 10.83 14.01
N LYS A 328 21.82 11.04 14.21
CA LYS A 328 21.27 12.22 14.87
C LYS A 328 20.18 11.85 15.89
N PRO A 329 20.51 11.12 16.97
CA PRO A 329 19.54 10.63 17.95
C PRO A 329 18.77 11.76 18.64
N HIS A 330 19.38 12.93 18.79
CA HIS A 330 18.75 14.11 19.41
C HIS A 330 17.51 14.64 18.64
N TRP A 331 17.43 14.40 17.33
CA TRP A 331 16.26 14.82 16.52
C TRP A 331 15.02 14.00 16.84
N PHE A 332 15.23 12.77 17.32
CA PHE A 332 14.16 11.79 17.59
C PHE A 332 13.87 11.64 19.09
N GLY A 333 14.47 12.49 19.94
CA GLY A 333 14.27 12.43 21.39
C GLY A 333 14.96 11.24 22.08
N ILE A 334 15.86 10.57 21.39
CA ILE A 334 16.67 9.47 21.93
C ILE A 334 17.87 10.12 22.63
N HIS A 335 17.88 10.12 23.97
CA HIS A 335 19.04 10.54 24.76
C HIS A 335 19.96 9.33 24.95
N VAL A 336 21.02 9.26 24.16
CA VAL A 336 22.13 8.32 24.44
C VAL A 336 23.00 8.96 25.51
N ASP A 337 23.00 8.42 26.72
CA ASP A 337 23.90 8.85 27.79
C ASP A 337 25.33 8.38 27.44
N THR A 338 26.09 9.25 26.80
CA THR A 338 27.47 8.99 26.35
C THR A 338 28.51 9.12 27.46
N ARG A 339 28.11 9.22 28.73
CA ARG A 339 29.05 9.31 29.85
C ARG A 339 29.67 7.94 30.13
N PRO A 340 31.00 7.76 29.94
CA PRO A 340 31.67 6.44 30.09
C PRO A 340 31.47 5.84 31.49
N ASP A 341 31.34 6.69 32.50
CA ASP A 341 31.31 6.31 33.93
C ASP A 341 30.00 5.60 34.34
N ARG A 342 28.91 5.76 33.57
CA ARG A 342 27.64 5.07 33.86
C ARG A 342 27.49 3.74 33.14
N VAL A 343 28.14 3.57 31.98
CA VAL A 343 28.14 2.28 31.24
C VAL A 343 28.97 1.25 32.00
N ALA A 344 30.09 1.67 32.59
CA ALA A 344 30.94 0.78 33.42
C ALA A 344 30.23 0.29 34.71
N LYS A 345 29.35 1.12 35.31
CA LYS A 345 28.60 0.75 36.53
C LYS A 345 27.38 -0.14 36.27
N ALA A 346 26.81 -0.11 35.07
CA ALA A 346 25.69 -0.98 34.69
C ALA A 346 26.14 -2.42 34.38
N GLY A 347 27.38 -2.62 33.90
CA GLY A 347 27.98 -3.92 33.64
C GLY A 347 28.60 -4.62 34.84
N SER A 348 28.65 -3.99 36.02
CA SER A 348 29.31 -4.51 37.21
C SER A 348 28.37 -4.88 38.37
N LYS A 349 27.06 -5.07 38.11
CA LYS A 349 26.19 -5.70 39.12
C LYS A 349 26.08 -7.18 38.84
N PRO A 350 26.46 -8.03 39.83
CA PRO A 350 26.37 -9.49 39.74
C PRO A 350 24.94 -10.00 39.69
#